data_55dd8f205e23f1bd6fc0d6c004fb849d
#
_entry.id   55dd8f205e23f1bd6fc0d6c004fb849d
#
_cell.length_a   1.000
_cell.length_b   1.000
_cell.length_c   1.000
_cell.angle_alpha   90.00
_cell.angle_beta   90.00
_cell.angle_gamma   90.00
#
_symmetry.space_group_name_H-M   'P 1'
#
loop_
_entity.id
_entity.type
_entity.pdbx_description
1 polymer ?
#
loop_
_entity_poly.entity_id
_entity_poly.type
_entity_poly.pdbx_seq_one_letter_code
_entity_poly.pdbx_strand_id
1 'polypeptide(L)'
;MLPLQLQPQSHVPLYIQLRDQLRSLVHAGDLRPGDRIPASRELATMLGVHRTTVANAYAELESEGLIQGHVGRGTYIKGNGNGLKLTPPPPPVLTGSEGLRWELLFADERGEEALSRLTASAPENALSFVMARPAEEFFPVEELQICVNAVLRREATDVLKLGPSDGYGPLKEALLEHLRADGIPAKDENLLITDGCQQSLDIISKAFVRPGDSVILENPTYPGAMAIFHGARARCLGVPMHTRPEPGTALGIDLEALEATLAANRVKLMVLTPDFHNPTGTSMPLASRRKVLELAGRHQVPIVEDHIYARLHARDERVPSLKQIDRANLVIHIDSFAKVAFPGLRVGWIVAPATAIERLRIVKQTTDLHTDQLAQATLAEFLRRGLFSKHLAKMRKVYASRLLALDEVLQKHMPEGTRWTRPDGGMCLWLELPPGFDASELLIHAKERGVLFAPGRYFYVQNPLPNTLRLGYAGLDEKQIARGVATLAEVLRVEMRKRQRGVRRAERSRVALV
;
A
#
# COMPACT_ATOMS: atom_id res chain seq x y z
N MET A 1 41.98 -11.04 -2.24
CA MET A 1 41.20 -11.79 -1.22
C MET A 1 39.71 -11.59 -1.55
N LEU A 2 38.91 -12.64 -1.64
CA LEU A 2 37.49 -12.52 -1.98
C LEU A 2 36.76 -11.74 -0.86
N PRO A 3 35.98 -10.69 -1.15
CA PRO A 3 35.29 -9.87 -0.16
C PRO A 3 34.01 -10.56 0.33
N LEU A 4 34.16 -11.71 1.01
CA LEU A 4 33.05 -12.54 1.49
C LEU A 4 32.84 -12.29 2.99
N GLN A 5 31.59 -12.03 3.38
CA GLN A 5 31.19 -11.81 4.78
C GLN A 5 29.98 -12.69 5.11
N LEU A 6 30.16 -13.60 6.06
CA LEU A 6 29.09 -14.49 6.52
C LEU A 6 28.58 -14.04 7.90
N GLN A 7 27.28 -14.10 8.08
CA GLN A 7 26.59 -13.74 9.32
C GLN A 7 26.03 -15.00 10.00
N PRO A 8 26.73 -15.58 11.00
CA PRO A 8 26.30 -16.84 11.64
C PRO A 8 24.95 -16.73 12.38
N GLN A 9 24.55 -15.52 12.78
CA GLN A 9 23.29 -15.27 13.50
C GLN A 9 22.11 -14.95 12.58
N SER A 10 22.31 -14.95 11.26
CA SER A 10 21.23 -14.73 10.29
C SER A 10 20.33 -15.97 10.19
N HIS A 11 19.03 -15.75 9.91
CA HIS A 11 18.09 -16.83 9.60
C HIS A 11 18.37 -17.52 8.26
N VAL A 12 19.26 -16.95 7.43
CA VAL A 12 19.67 -17.53 6.15
C VAL A 12 20.85 -18.47 6.38
N PRO A 13 20.78 -19.76 5.98
CA PRO A 13 21.88 -20.72 6.13
C PRO A 13 23.19 -20.22 5.51
N LEU A 14 24.31 -20.46 6.18
CA LEU A 14 25.62 -19.95 5.75
C LEU A 14 26.02 -20.35 4.32
N TYR A 15 25.62 -21.55 3.87
CA TYR A 15 25.91 -21.98 2.49
C TYR A 15 25.14 -21.20 1.45
N ILE A 16 23.91 -20.78 1.75
CA ILE A 16 23.10 -19.90 0.89
C ILE A 16 23.73 -18.51 0.82
N GLN A 17 24.13 -17.94 1.96
CA GLN A 17 24.82 -16.65 2.00
C GLN A 17 26.10 -16.67 1.16
N LEU A 18 26.89 -17.75 1.27
CA LEU A 18 28.12 -17.92 0.51
C LEU A 18 27.87 -18.07 -0.99
N ARG A 19 26.89 -18.89 -1.37
CA ARG A 19 26.46 -19.08 -2.76
C ARG A 19 26.07 -17.76 -3.40
N ASP A 20 25.20 -16.99 -2.73
CA ASP A 20 24.65 -15.75 -3.29
C ASP A 20 25.71 -14.65 -3.41
N GLN A 21 26.66 -14.58 -2.48
CA GLN A 21 27.78 -13.64 -2.60
C GLN A 21 28.73 -14.01 -3.74
N LEU A 22 29.08 -15.28 -3.89
CA LEU A 22 29.93 -15.75 -5.01
C LEU A 22 29.23 -15.54 -6.36
N ARG A 23 27.92 -15.83 -6.44
CA ARG A 23 27.10 -15.56 -7.63
C ARG A 23 27.11 -14.07 -7.99
N SER A 24 26.97 -13.19 -7.01
CA SER A 24 27.02 -11.75 -7.21
C SER A 24 28.37 -11.27 -7.74
N LEU A 25 29.48 -11.80 -7.24
CA LEU A 25 30.82 -11.48 -7.72
C LEU A 25 31.04 -11.94 -9.17
N VAL A 26 30.48 -13.08 -9.55
CA VAL A 26 30.53 -13.56 -10.96
C VAL A 26 29.70 -12.65 -11.87
N HIS A 27 28.48 -12.27 -11.46
CA HIS A 27 27.61 -11.41 -12.25
C HIS A 27 28.12 -9.95 -12.32
N ALA A 28 28.79 -9.46 -11.28
CA ALA A 28 29.42 -8.14 -11.28
C ALA A 28 30.70 -8.07 -12.14
N GLY A 29 31.23 -9.23 -12.56
CA GLY A 29 32.49 -9.32 -13.29
C GLY A 29 33.74 -9.23 -12.43
N ASP A 30 33.61 -9.23 -11.12
CA ASP A 30 34.73 -9.26 -10.15
C ASP A 30 35.45 -10.61 -10.15
N LEU A 31 34.71 -11.68 -10.48
CA LEU A 31 35.22 -13.01 -10.79
C LEU A 31 34.98 -13.32 -12.28
N ARG A 32 36.07 -13.43 -13.03
CA ARG A 32 36.02 -13.61 -14.48
C ARG A 32 36.08 -15.09 -14.87
N PRO A 33 35.53 -15.45 -16.03
CA PRO A 33 35.71 -16.77 -16.61
C PRO A 33 37.20 -17.19 -16.63
N GLY A 34 37.48 -18.37 -16.10
CA GLY A 34 38.82 -18.89 -15.98
C GLY A 34 39.53 -18.56 -14.63
N ASP A 35 38.97 -17.64 -13.86
CA ASP A 35 39.54 -17.35 -12.53
C ASP A 35 39.44 -18.57 -11.61
N ARG A 36 40.53 -18.84 -10.90
CA ARG A 36 40.58 -19.89 -9.91
C ARG A 36 40.03 -19.40 -8.58
N ILE A 37 39.02 -20.09 -8.04
CA ILE A 37 38.54 -19.85 -6.68
C ILE A 37 39.18 -20.88 -5.70
N PRO A 38 39.33 -20.50 -4.42
CA PRO A 38 39.95 -21.40 -3.43
C PRO A 38 39.25 -22.74 -3.36
N ALA A 39 39.99 -23.81 -3.10
CA ALA A 39 39.40 -25.13 -2.86
C ALA A 39 38.46 -25.09 -1.65
N SER A 40 37.44 -25.96 -1.62
CA SER A 40 36.44 -25.95 -0.54
C SER A 40 37.03 -26.05 0.87
N ARG A 41 38.16 -26.75 1.03
CA ARG A 41 38.89 -26.80 2.32
C ARG A 41 39.54 -25.46 2.66
N GLU A 42 40.18 -24.86 1.69
CA GLU A 42 40.90 -23.59 1.83
C GLU A 42 39.92 -22.44 2.14
N LEU A 43 38.86 -22.34 1.39
CA LEU A 43 37.80 -21.31 1.61
C LEU A 43 37.09 -21.51 2.96
N ALA A 44 36.86 -22.76 3.39
CA ALA A 44 36.28 -23.06 4.69
C ALA A 44 37.18 -22.58 5.84
N THR A 45 38.48 -22.79 5.71
CA THR A 45 39.47 -22.28 6.68
C THR A 45 39.52 -20.76 6.71
N MET A 46 39.51 -20.11 5.54
CA MET A 46 39.55 -18.66 5.42
C MET A 46 38.31 -17.97 6.02
N LEU A 47 37.15 -18.61 5.93
CA LEU A 47 35.88 -18.09 6.41
C LEU A 47 35.49 -18.58 7.81
N GLY A 48 36.27 -19.47 8.42
CA GLY A 48 35.97 -20.04 9.74
C GLY A 48 34.68 -20.88 9.77
N VAL A 49 34.34 -21.55 8.66
CA VAL A 49 33.12 -22.38 8.55
C VAL A 49 33.44 -23.86 8.30
N HIS A 50 32.43 -24.70 8.49
CA HIS A 50 32.62 -26.13 8.21
C HIS A 50 32.75 -26.38 6.69
N ARG A 51 33.59 -27.33 6.31
CA ARG A 51 33.87 -27.68 4.89
C ARG A 51 32.59 -28.00 4.10
N THR A 52 31.62 -28.66 4.74
CA THR A 52 30.34 -28.99 4.09
C THR A 52 29.54 -27.73 3.67
N THR A 53 29.65 -26.64 4.42
CA THR A 53 29.01 -25.35 4.07
C THR A 53 29.53 -24.83 2.73
N VAL A 54 30.84 -24.86 2.53
CA VAL A 54 31.46 -24.44 1.27
C VAL A 54 31.18 -25.44 0.15
N ALA A 55 31.24 -26.75 0.47
CA ALA A 55 30.95 -27.80 -0.51
C ALA A 55 29.51 -27.71 -1.06
N ASN A 56 28.52 -27.45 -0.20
CA ASN A 56 27.12 -27.25 -0.63
C ASN A 56 26.95 -26.00 -1.50
N ALA A 57 27.57 -24.89 -1.10
CA ALA A 57 27.54 -23.66 -1.92
C ALA A 57 28.17 -23.89 -3.31
N TYR A 58 29.29 -24.59 -3.37
CA TYR A 58 29.95 -24.93 -4.63
C TYR A 58 29.15 -25.92 -5.48
N ALA A 59 28.50 -26.90 -4.88
CA ALA A 59 27.66 -27.85 -5.61
C ALA A 59 26.48 -27.15 -6.27
N GLU A 60 25.87 -26.18 -5.58
CA GLU A 60 24.78 -25.36 -6.18
C GLU A 60 25.30 -24.49 -7.32
N LEU A 61 26.42 -23.76 -7.14
CA LEU A 61 27.03 -22.95 -8.19
C LEU A 61 27.49 -23.79 -9.40
N GLU A 62 27.92 -25.02 -9.17
CA GLU A 62 28.30 -25.96 -10.23
C GLU A 62 27.08 -26.48 -10.98
N SER A 63 25.96 -26.74 -10.28
CA SER A 63 24.68 -27.11 -10.91
C SER A 63 24.10 -25.96 -11.73
N GLU A 64 24.35 -24.71 -11.34
CA GLU A 64 24.00 -23.50 -12.08
C GLU A 64 24.97 -23.24 -13.27
N GLY A 65 26.02 -24.01 -13.38
CA GLY A 65 27.02 -23.86 -14.43
C GLY A 65 27.93 -22.65 -14.29
N LEU A 66 27.97 -22.00 -13.12
CA LEU A 66 28.80 -20.83 -12.84
C LEU A 66 30.25 -21.19 -12.50
N ILE A 67 30.47 -22.37 -11.93
CA ILE A 67 31.80 -22.88 -11.61
C ILE A 67 31.98 -24.31 -12.14
N GLN A 68 33.22 -24.75 -12.24
CA GLN A 68 33.58 -26.12 -12.59
C GLN A 68 34.75 -26.63 -11.76
N GLY A 69 34.52 -27.74 -11.07
CA GLY A 69 35.58 -28.43 -10.30
C GLY A 69 36.35 -29.40 -11.18
N HIS A 70 37.71 -29.38 -11.09
CA HIS A 70 38.58 -30.38 -11.71
C HIS A 70 39.34 -31.13 -10.61
N VAL A 71 39.22 -32.43 -10.59
CA VAL A 71 39.94 -33.29 -9.64
C VAL A 71 41.44 -33.06 -9.76
N GLY A 72 42.10 -32.61 -8.69
CA GLY A 72 43.53 -32.34 -8.65
C GLY A 72 43.98 -30.99 -9.21
N ARG A 73 43.09 -30.19 -9.86
CA ARG A 73 43.44 -28.91 -10.48
C ARG A 73 42.75 -27.68 -9.86
N GLY A 74 41.73 -27.88 -9.08
CA GLY A 74 40.99 -26.80 -8.38
C GLY A 74 39.61 -26.50 -8.97
N THR A 75 38.96 -25.49 -8.42
CA THR A 75 37.64 -25.01 -8.89
C THR A 75 37.83 -23.69 -9.61
N TYR A 76 37.21 -23.55 -10.78
CA TYR A 76 37.36 -22.40 -11.67
C TYR A 76 35.99 -21.84 -12.01
N ILE A 77 35.91 -20.51 -12.23
CA ILE A 77 34.75 -19.88 -12.80
C ILE A 77 34.61 -20.39 -14.23
N LYS A 78 33.44 -20.93 -14.57
CA LYS A 78 33.18 -21.47 -15.89
C LYS A 78 32.98 -20.32 -16.86
N GLY A 79 33.88 -20.17 -17.82
CA GLY A 79 33.71 -19.27 -18.94
C GLY A 79 32.81 -19.91 -19.97
N ASN A 80 31.80 -19.20 -20.44
CA ASN A 80 31.27 -19.47 -21.75
C ASN A 80 32.38 -19.23 -22.76
N GLY A 81 33.21 -20.24 -22.98
CA GLY A 81 34.25 -20.21 -24.02
C GLY A 81 33.57 -20.08 -25.37
N ASN A 82 33.54 -18.88 -25.85
CA ASN A 82 33.62 -18.36 -27.20
C ASN A 82 32.95 -17.00 -27.20
N GLY A 83 33.62 -16.00 -27.77
CA GLY A 83 33.06 -14.72 -28.15
C GLY A 83 31.94 -14.85 -29.18
N LEU A 84 30.98 -15.70 -28.92
CA LEU A 84 29.74 -15.79 -29.65
C LEU A 84 28.79 -14.76 -29.08
N LYS A 85 28.35 -13.83 -29.94
CA LYS A 85 27.12 -13.08 -29.76
C LYS A 85 26.14 -14.00 -29.02
N LEU A 86 25.66 -13.57 -27.85
CA LEU A 86 24.50 -14.18 -27.18
C LEU A 86 23.31 -14.09 -28.14
N THR A 87 23.21 -15.04 -29.06
CA THR A 87 21.92 -15.47 -29.52
C THR A 87 21.31 -16.19 -28.32
N PRO A 88 20.20 -15.72 -27.79
CA PRO A 88 19.47 -16.50 -26.79
C PRO A 88 19.33 -17.93 -27.33
N PRO A 89 19.43 -18.98 -26.53
CA PRO A 89 19.16 -20.34 -26.98
C PRO A 89 17.84 -20.29 -27.75
N PRO A 90 17.72 -20.94 -28.92
CA PRO A 90 16.46 -20.98 -29.61
C PRO A 90 15.40 -21.41 -28.59
N PRO A 91 14.26 -20.73 -28.54
CA PRO A 91 13.22 -21.10 -27.60
C PRO A 91 12.99 -22.62 -27.77
N PRO A 92 12.81 -23.35 -26.67
CA PRO A 92 12.54 -24.78 -26.77
C PRO A 92 11.41 -24.95 -27.75
N VAL A 93 11.65 -25.76 -28.81
CA VAL A 93 10.61 -26.08 -29.77
C VAL A 93 9.54 -26.80 -28.96
N LEU A 94 8.43 -26.12 -28.70
CA LEU A 94 7.27 -26.68 -28.03
C LEU A 94 6.67 -27.75 -28.95
N THR A 95 7.18 -28.97 -28.85
CA THR A 95 6.62 -30.16 -29.51
C THR A 95 5.53 -30.71 -28.57
N GLY A 96 4.34 -30.12 -28.64
CA GLY A 96 3.20 -30.55 -27.86
C GLY A 96 2.17 -29.42 -27.69
N SER A 97 0.93 -29.78 -27.42
CA SER A 97 -0.19 -28.88 -27.19
C SER A 97 -0.11 -28.03 -25.89
N GLU A 98 1.00 -28.05 -25.20
CA GLU A 98 1.25 -27.17 -24.05
C GLU A 98 1.76 -25.83 -24.56
N GLY A 99 0.90 -24.81 -24.52
CA GLY A 99 1.25 -23.44 -24.83
C GLY A 99 2.29 -22.87 -23.85
N LEU A 100 2.74 -21.63 -24.09
CA LEU A 100 3.64 -20.91 -23.19
C LEU A 100 3.05 -20.87 -21.76
N ARG A 101 3.81 -21.32 -20.81
CA ARG A 101 3.42 -21.29 -19.38
C ARG A 101 3.66 -19.89 -18.81
N TRP A 102 2.67 -19.05 -18.94
CA TRP A 102 2.71 -17.64 -18.54
C TRP A 102 3.02 -17.46 -17.06
N GLU A 103 2.59 -18.39 -16.19
CA GLU A 103 2.80 -18.37 -14.75
C GLU A 103 4.29 -18.33 -14.36
N LEU A 104 5.16 -18.89 -15.20
CA LEU A 104 6.62 -18.89 -14.98
C LEU A 104 7.28 -17.56 -15.38
N LEU A 105 6.56 -16.69 -16.08
CA LEU A 105 7.05 -15.40 -16.56
C LEU A 105 6.61 -14.22 -15.69
N PHE A 106 5.64 -14.44 -14.80
CA PHE A 106 5.15 -13.38 -13.92
C PHE A 106 6.18 -13.05 -12.85
N ALA A 107 6.30 -11.75 -12.55
CA ALA A 107 6.98 -11.33 -11.34
C ALA A 107 6.18 -11.80 -10.11
N ASP A 108 6.87 -12.00 -8.98
CA ASP A 108 6.25 -12.51 -7.75
C ASP A 108 4.96 -11.75 -7.38
N GLU A 109 3.89 -12.52 -7.14
CA GLU A 109 2.60 -12.02 -6.67
C GLU A 109 2.71 -11.44 -5.25
N ARG A 110 2.16 -10.25 -5.00
CA ARG A 110 2.21 -9.63 -3.67
C ARG A 110 0.83 -9.14 -3.22
N GLY A 111 0.43 -9.59 -2.04
CA GLY A 111 -0.56 -9.02 -1.10
C GLY A 111 -2.00 -8.75 -1.57
N GLU A 112 -2.22 -7.90 -2.57
CA GLU A 112 -3.58 -7.52 -3.00
C GLU A 112 -4.35 -8.66 -3.68
N GLU A 113 -3.68 -9.53 -4.43
CA GLU A 113 -4.30 -10.71 -5.02
C GLU A 113 -4.82 -11.69 -3.98
N ALA A 114 -4.12 -11.85 -2.85
CA ALA A 114 -4.56 -12.76 -1.80
C ALA A 114 -5.90 -12.32 -1.19
N LEU A 115 -6.11 -11.02 -0.96
CA LEU A 115 -7.38 -10.49 -0.48
C LEU A 115 -8.48 -10.63 -1.54
N SER A 116 -8.18 -10.37 -2.80
CA SER A 116 -9.11 -10.55 -3.92
C SER A 116 -9.55 -12.01 -4.05
N ARG A 117 -8.63 -12.96 -3.98
CA ARG A 117 -8.92 -14.40 -4.02
C ARG A 117 -9.78 -14.85 -2.84
N LEU A 118 -9.53 -14.34 -1.62
CA LEU A 118 -10.32 -14.66 -0.43
C LEU A 118 -11.79 -14.22 -0.55
N THR A 119 -12.04 -13.13 -1.29
CA THR A 119 -13.37 -12.55 -1.46
C THR A 119 -14.07 -12.98 -2.75
N ALA A 120 -13.35 -13.49 -3.76
CA ALA A 120 -13.84 -13.79 -5.10
C ALA A 120 -15.01 -14.79 -5.16
N SER A 121 -15.10 -15.74 -4.22
CA SER A 121 -16.17 -16.75 -4.16
C SER A 121 -17.23 -16.42 -3.10
N ALA A 122 -17.54 -15.15 -2.88
CA ALA A 122 -18.56 -14.73 -1.93
C ALA A 122 -19.98 -15.00 -2.48
N PRO A 123 -20.97 -15.29 -1.61
CA PRO A 123 -22.36 -15.32 -2.03
C PRO A 123 -22.80 -14.00 -2.66
N GLU A 124 -23.65 -14.06 -3.68
CA GLU A 124 -24.09 -12.88 -4.46
C GLU A 124 -24.71 -11.78 -3.59
N ASN A 125 -25.35 -12.14 -2.47
CA ASN A 125 -25.98 -11.21 -1.53
C ASN A 125 -25.17 -10.96 -0.26
N ALA A 126 -23.85 -11.21 -0.28
CA ALA A 126 -23.01 -11.00 0.89
C ALA A 126 -22.88 -9.51 1.25
N LEU A 127 -22.95 -9.20 2.54
CA LEU A 127 -22.70 -7.88 3.08
C LEU A 127 -21.18 -7.65 3.15
N SER A 128 -20.67 -6.79 2.28
CA SER A 128 -19.23 -6.59 2.14
C SER A 128 -18.75 -5.31 2.80
N PHE A 129 -18.01 -5.45 3.90
CA PHE A 129 -17.22 -4.39 4.53
C PHE A 129 -15.77 -4.36 4.02
N VAL A 130 -15.46 -5.08 2.92
CA VAL A 130 -14.08 -5.18 2.38
C VAL A 130 -13.60 -3.86 1.80
N MET A 131 -14.45 -3.12 1.09
CA MET A 131 -14.06 -1.93 0.35
C MET A 131 -14.48 -0.65 1.07
N ALA A 132 -13.53 0.30 1.21
CA ALA A 132 -13.83 1.68 1.57
C ALA A 132 -14.23 2.43 0.27
N ARG A 133 -15.48 2.25 -0.17
CA ARG A 133 -16.04 2.81 -1.42
C ARG A 133 -17.19 3.76 -1.13
N PRO A 134 -17.43 4.77 -2.01
CA PRO A 134 -18.62 5.62 -1.90
C PRO A 134 -19.92 4.83 -1.98
N ALA A 135 -20.98 5.43 -1.45
CA ALA A 135 -22.35 4.95 -1.55
C ALA A 135 -22.89 5.21 -2.97
N GLU A 136 -22.92 4.19 -3.81
CA GLU A 136 -23.24 4.28 -5.24
C GLU A 136 -24.66 4.77 -5.49
N GLU A 137 -25.60 4.49 -4.57
CA GLU A 137 -26.99 4.94 -4.62
C GLU A 137 -27.15 6.46 -4.52
N PHE A 138 -26.11 7.17 -4.11
CA PHE A 138 -26.12 8.64 -4.02
C PHE A 138 -25.32 9.32 -5.12
N PHE A 139 -24.80 8.59 -6.10
CA PHE A 139 -24.09 9.22 -7.21
C PHE A 139 -25.01 10.25 -7.89
N PRO A 140 -24.56 11.50 -8.09
CA PRO A 140 -25.35 12.56 -8.71
C PRO A 140 -25.33 12.39 -10.24
N VAL A 141 -25.98 11.33 -10.74
CA VAL A 141 -25.95 10.91 -12.15
C VAL A 141 -26.59 11.96 -13.06
N GLU A 142 -27.73 12.55 -12.65
CA GLU A 142 -28.44 13.59 -13.43
C GLU A 142 -27.58 14.85 -13.57
N GLU A 143 -26.97 15.29 -12.47
CA GLU A 143 -26.07 16.45 -12.48
C GLU A 143 -24.83 16.18 -13.34
N LEU A 144 -24.28 14.96 -13.28
CA LEU A 144 -23.17 14.57 -14.13
C LEU A 144 -23.56 14.60 -15.62
N GLN A 145 -24.74 14.06 -15.96
CA GLN A 145 -25.24 14.07 -17.32
C GLN A 145 -25.42 15.50 -17.87
N ILE A 146 -25.92 16.41 -17.05
CA ILE A 146 -26.03 17.83 -17.39
C ILE A 146 -24.64 18.42 -17.71
N CYS A 147 -23.63 18.11 -16.89
CA CYS A 147 -22.26 18.59 -17.08
C CYS A 147 -21.66 18.02 -18.38
N VAL A 148 -21.76 16.71 -18.63
CA VAL A 148 -21.27 16.07 -19.86
C VAL A 148 -21.90 16.69 -21.10
N ASN A 149 -23.24 16.86 -21.10
CA ASN A 149 -23.94 17.46 -22.23
C ASN A 149 -23.52 18.93 -22.47
N ALA A 150 -23.28 19.69 -21.40
CA ALA A 150 -22.82 21.07 -21.52
C ALA A 150 -21.41 21.13 -22.14
N VAL A 151 -20.51 20.28 -21.70
CA VAL A 151 -19.16 20.17 -22.25
C VAL A 151 -19.18 19.79 -23.72
N LEU A 152 -19.91 18.74 -24.09
CA LEU A 152 -19.96 18.25 -25.48
C LEU A 152 -20.61 19.27 -26.42
N ARG A 153 -21.57 20.07 -25.96
CA ARG A 153 -22.18 21.17 -26.78
C ARG A 153 -21.21 22.31 -27.01
N ARG A 154 -20.38 22.64 -26.03
CA ARG A 154 -19.49 23.81 -26.06
C ARG A 154 -18.15 23.54 -26.73
N GLU A 155 -17.56 22.37 -26.49
CA GLU A 155 -16.17 22.11 -26.79
C GLU A 155 -15.85 20.63 -27.14
N ALA A 156 -16.82 19.93 -27.79
CA ALA A 156 -16.68 18.52 -28.13
C ALA A 156 -15.33 18.18 -28.82
N THR A 157 -14.96 19.00 -29.82
CA THR A 157 -13.71 18.76 -30.57
C THR A 157 -12.47 18.90 -29.67
N ASP A 158 -12.49 19.83 -28.71
CA ASP A 158 -11.32 20.09 -27.86
C ASP A 158 -11.11 19.01 -26.81
N VAL A 159 -12.19 18.47 -26.22
CA VAL A 159 -12.10 17.38 -25.24
C VAL A 159 -11.87 15.98 -25.85
N LEU A 160 -12.00 15.86 -27.17
CA LEU A 160 -11.73 14.61 -27.90
C LEU A 160 -10.34 14.57 -28.54
N LYS A 161 -9.57 15.65 -28.49
CA LYS A 161 -8.16 15.69 -28.91
C LYS A 161 -7.24 15.20 -27.81
N LEU A 162 -5.99 14.91 -28.18
CA LEU A 162 -4.90 14.77 -27.20
C LEU A 162 -4.76 16.09 -26.43
N GLY A 163 -4.76 16.00 -25.11
CA GLY A 163 -4.65 17.12 -24.21
C GLY A 163 -3.24 17.34 -23.65
N PRO A 164 -3.04 18.39 -22.86
CA PRO A 164 -1.79 18.64 -22.17
C PRO A 164 -1.54 17.58 -21.07
N SER A 165 -0.27 17.19 -20.92
CA SER A 165 0.13 16.15 -19.96
C SER A 165 -0.03 16.57 -18.50
N ASP A 166 -0.09 17.88 -18.22
CA ASP A 166 -0.26 18.44 -16.87
C ASP A 166 -1.73 18.62 -16.47
N GLY A 167 -2.67 18.50 -17.43
CA GLY A 167 -4.09 18.52 -17.20
C GLY A 167 -4.84 19.60 -17.98
N TYR A 168 -6.16 19.48 -18.00
CA TYR A 168 -7.07 20.37 -18.68
C TYR A 168 -7.17 21.72 -17.92
N GLY A 169 -6.85 22.82 -18.60
CA GLY A 169 -6.74 24.17 -18.01
C GLY A 169 -7.94 24.58 -17.16
N PRO A 170 -9.19 24.51 -17.67
CA PRO A 170 -10.37 24.90 -16.86
C PRO A 170 -10.57 24.02 -15.62
N LEU A 171 -10.14 22.76 -15.59
CA LEU A 171 -10.15 21.95 -14.36
C LEU A 171 -9.10 22.44 -13.38
N LYS A 172 -7.89 22.75 -13.85
CA LYS A 172 -6.82 23.29 -13.00
C LYS A 172 -7.25 24.60 -12.35
N GLU A 173 -7.86 25.52 -13.10
CA GLU A 173 -8.42 26.79 -12.57
C GLU A 173 -9.46 26.55 -11.48
N ALA A 174 -10.45 25.69 -11.72
CA ALA A 174 -11.48 25.37 -10.75
C ALA A 174 -10.92 24.67 -9.50
N LEU A 175 -9.90 23.80 -9.67
CA LEU A 175 -9.21 23.17 -8.54
C LEU A 175 -8.38 24.15 -7.73
N LEU A 176 -7.71 25.11 -8.35
CA LEU A 176 -6.95 26.15 -7.64
C LEU A 176 -7.87 27.02 -6.76
N GLU A 177 -9.07 27.34 -7.22
CA GLU A 177 -10.08 28.02 -6.39
C GLU A 177 -10.51 27.15 -5.21
N HIS A 178 -10.73 25.86 -5.45
CA HIS A 178 -11.13 24.91 -4.43
C HIS A 178 -10.02 24.68 -3.39
N LEU A 179 -8.77 24.51 -3.83
CA LEU A 179 -7.60 24.38 -2.95
C LEU A 179 -7.37 25.65 -2.11
N ARG A 180 -7.57 26.83 -2.70
CA ARG A 180 -7.51 28.11 -1.96
C ARG A 180 -8.58 28.20 -0.86
N ALA A 181 -9.81 27.76 -1.16
CA ALA A 181 -10.88 27.70 -0.17
C ALA A 181 -10.58 26.70 0.97
N ASP A 182 -9.87 25.62 0.66
CA ASP A 182 -9.36 24.67 1.66
C ASP A 182 -8.07 25.14 2.36
N GLY A 183 -7.55 26.35 2.04
CA GLY A 183 -6.34 26.90 2.65
C GLY A 183 -5.03 26.29 2.17
N ILE A 184 -5.05 25.57 1.06
CA ILE A 184 -3.86 24.96 0.44
C ILE A 184 -3.29 25.94 -0.59
N PRO A 185 -2.09 26.53 -0.36
CA PRO A 185 -1.50 27.47 -1.29
C PRO A 185 -0.99 26.72 -2.54
N ALA A 186 -1.55 27.04 -3.68
CA ALA A 186 -1.11 26.49 -4.96
C ALA A 186 -1.31 27.51 -6.10
N LYS A 187 -0.44 27.42 -7.10
CA LYS A 187 -0.53 28.09 -8.40
C LYS A 187 -0.57 27.03 -9.49
N ASP A 188 -0.77 27.43 -10.72
CA ASP A 188 -0.82 26.52 -11.87
C ASP A 188 0.43 25.65 -11.99
N GLU A 189 1.60 26.23 -11.78
CA GLU A 189 2.91 25.57 -11.78
C GLU A 189 3.11 24.51 -10.67
N ASN A 190 2.24 24.54 -9.65
CA ASN A 190 2.27 23.61 -8.52
C ASN A 190 1.30 22.43 -8.67
N LEU A 191 0.51 22.39 -9.76
CA LEU A 191 -0.61 21.46 -9.91
C LEU A 191 -0.41 20.53 -11.11
N LEU A 192 -0.58 19.23 -10.88
CA LEU A 192 -0.56 18.18 -11.91
C LEU A 192 -1.83 17.33 -11.77
N ILE A 193 -2.59 17.18 -12.84
CA ILE A 193 -3.75 16.28 -12.88
C ILE A 193 -3.28 14.84 -13.13
N THR A 194 -3.93 13.88 -12.46
CA THR A 194 -3.60 12.44 -12.52
C THR A 194 -4.85 11.58 -12.60
N ASP A 195 -4.69 10.28 -12.88
CA ASP A 195 -5.79 9.31 -12.86
C ASP A 195 -6.10 8.80 -11.44
N GLY A 196 -6.11 9.72 -10.48
CA GLY A 196 -6.36 9.48 -9.06
C GLY A 196 -5.08 9.21 -8.24
N CYS A 197 -5.24 9.09 -6.92
CA CYS A 197 -4.11 8.95 -5.98
C CYS A 197 -3.22 7.73 -6.29
N GLN A 198 -3.77 6.64 -6.83
CA GLN A 198 -2.98 5.46 -7.19
C GLN A 198 -1.93 5.81 -8.24
N GLN A 199 -2.32 6.52 -9.31
CA GLN A 199 -1.36 6.98 -10.31
C GLN A 199 -0.44 8.06 -9.74
N SER A 200 -0.94 8.95 -8.87
CA SER A 200 -0.09 9.94 -8.20
C SER A 200 1.05 9.26 -7.44
N LEU A 201 0.77 8.20 -6.68
CA LEU A 201 1.80 7.43 -5.97
C LEU A 201 2.76 6.73 -6.93
N ASP A 202 2.26 6.15 -8.03
CA ASP A 202 3.09 5.47 -9.04
C ASP A 202 4.05 6.45 -9.74
N ILE A 203 3.55 7.61 -10.15
CA ILE A 203 4.36 8.67 -10.77
C ILE A 203 5.42 9.20 -9.78
N ILE A 204 5.05 9.41 -8.50
CA ILE A 204 5.97 9.83 -7.44
C ILE A 204 7.04 8.75 -7.23
N SER A 205 6.65 7.49 -7.16
CA SER A 205 7.58 6.37 -7.03
C SER A 205 8.60 6.35 -8.18
N LYS A 206 8.13 6.41 -9.41
CA LYS A 206 8.98 6.44 -10.62
C LYS A 206 9.90 7.67 -10.70
N ALA A 207 9.44 8.83 -10.19
CA ALA A 207 10.21 10.07 -10.23
C ALA A 207 11.33 10.14 -9.20
N PHE A 208 11.10 9.59 -8.00
CA PHE A 208 11.97 9.82 -6.84
C PHE A 208 12.65 8.57 -6.30
N VAL A 209 12.11 7.37 -6.54
CA VAL A 209 12.60 6.13 -5.90
C VAL A 209 13.38 5.27 -6.88
N ARG A 210 14.53 4.77 -6.42
CA ARG A 210 15.35 3.77 -7.12
C ARG A 210 15.30 2.44 -6.37
N PRO A 211 15.58 1.32 -7.04
CA PRO A 211 15.73 0.04 -6.35
C PRO A 211 16.69 0.13 -5.16
N GLY A 212 16.24 -0.33 -3.99
CA GLY A 212 17.00 -0.29 -2.74
C GLY A 212 16.85 1.00 -1.90
N ASP A 213 16.27 2.08 -2.44
CA ASP A 213 15.96 3.28 -1.64
C ASP A 213 14.96 2.94 -0.53
N SER A 214 15.14 3.53 0.65
CA SER A 214 14.23 3.35 1.78
C SER A 214 13.05 4.32 1.71
N VAL A 215 11.84 3.80 1.87
CA VAL A 215 10.59 4.57 1.93
C VAL A 215 9.88 4.26 3.24
N ILE A 216 9.51 5.29 4.00
CA ILE A 216 8.70 5.13 5.20
C ILE A 216 7.22 5.06 4.82
N LEU A 217 6.53 4.07 5.37
CA LEU A 217 5.07 3.91 5.33
C LEU A 217 4.55 3.77 6.75
N GLU A 218 3.32 4.19 6.98
CA GLU A 218 2.58 3.86 8.21
C GLU A 218 2.40 2.34 8.31
N ASN A 219 2.35 1.78 9.52
CA ASN A 219 2.19 0.35 9.73
C ASN A 219 1.13 0.07 10.80
N PRO A 220 -0.12 -0.27 10.42
CA PRO A 220 -0.59 -0.62 9.06
C PRO A 220 -0.71 0.58 8.11
N THR A 221 -0.85 0.33 6.78
CA THR A 221 -1.02 1.34 5.73
C THR A 221 -1.90 0.86 4.58
N TYR A 222 -2.13 1.72 3.59
CA TYR A 222 -2.87 1.38 2.38
C TYR A 222 -2.10 0.36 1.51
N PRO A 223 -2.70 -0.82 1.19
CA PRO A 223 -2.03 -1.87 0.42
C PRO A 223 -1.54 -1.42 -0.95
N GLY A 224 -2.28 -0.52 -1.63
CA GLY A 224 -1.88 0.01 -2.92
C GLY A 224 -0.59 0.83 -2.87
N ALA A 225 -0.31 1.55 -1.77
CA ALA A 225 0.97 2.22 -1.57
C ALA A 225 2.11 1.19 -1.40
N MET A 226 1.88 0.15 -0.57
CA MET A 226 2.86 -0.94 -0.42
C MET A 226 3.19 -1.60 -1.76
N ALA A 227 2.16 -1.93 -2.55
CA ALA A 227 2.33 -2.58 -3.85
C ALA A 227 3.19 -1.74 -4.81
N ILE A 228 2.94 -0.42 -4.89
CA ILE A 228 3.71 0.50 -5.73
C ILE A 228 5.18 0.53 -5.32
N PHE A 229 5.47 0.77 -4.03
CA PHE A 229 6.86 0.90 -3.59
C PHE A 229 7.62 -0.44 -3.59
N HIS A 230 6.95 -1.55 -3.31
CA HIS A 230 7.54 -2.87 -3.52
C HIS A 230 7.80 -3.14 -5.01
N GLY A 231 6.87 -2.76 -5.90
CA GLY A 231 7.06 -2.85 -7.35
C GLY A 231 8.28 -2.06 -7.84
N ALA A 232 8.54 -0.90 -7.24
CA ALA A 232 9.74 -0.11 -7.46
C ALA A 232 11.01 -0.71 -6.81
N ARG A 233 10.90 -1.87 -6.15
CA ARG A 233 11.98 -2.52 -5.38
C ARG A 233 12.54 -1.61 -4.27
N ALA A 234 11.71 -0.75 -3.71
CA ALA A 234 12.07 0.04 -2.54
C ALA A 234 12.10 -0.83 -1.27
N ARG A 235 12.93 -0.44 -0.33
CA ARG A 235 12.92 -0.97 1.03
C ARG A 235 11.85 -0.22 1.84
N CYS A 236 10.67 -0.82 1.99
CA CYS A 236 9.60 -0.23 2.78
C CYS A 236 9.89 -0.40 4.29
N LEU A 237 9.92 0.72 5.00
CA LEU A 237 10.12 0.79 6.44
C LEU A 237 8.77 1.13 7.10
N GLY A 238 8.16 0.16 7.77
CA GLY A 238 6.89 0.37 8.46
C GLY A 238 7.10 1.03 9.81
N VAL A 239 6.51 2.22 10.02
CA VAL A 239 6.51 2.88 11.33
C VAL A 239 5.18 2.61 12.03
N PRO A 240 5.17 2.11 13.28
CA PRO A 240 3.95 1.79 14.02
C PRO A 240 2.99 2.96 14.13
N MET A 241 1.71 2.65 14.35
CA MET A 241 0.66 3.64 14.57
C MET A 241 -0.04 3.42 15.91
N HIS A 242 -0.34 4.52 16.59
CA HIS A 242 -1.25 4.54 17.73
C HIS A 242 -2.69 4.67 17.20
N THR A 243 -3.47 3.62 17.36
CA THR A 243 -4.84 3.55 16.84
C THR A 243 -5.91 3.88 17.89
N ARG A 244 -5.50 4.03 19.15
CA ARG A 244 -6.36 4.36 20.29
C ARG A 244 -5.72 5.44 21.16
N PRO A 245 -6.55 6.27 21.84
CA PRO A 245 -6.04 7.19 22.83
C PRO A 245 -5.47 6.40 24.02
N GLU A 246 -4.22 6.63 24.34
CA GLU A 246 -3.54 6.11 25.53
C GLU A 246 -2.85 7.28 26.24
N PRO A 247 -2.68 7.23 27.57
CA PRO A 247 -1.98 8.29 28.30
C PRO A 247 -0.58 8.53 27.73
N GLY A 248 -0.32 9.77 27.32
CA GLY A 248 0.99 10.16 26.77
C GLY A 248 1.19 9.88 25.27
N THR A 249 0.24 9.23 24.59
CA THR A 249 0.34 8.96 23.16
C THR A 249 -0.71 9.72 22.35
N ALA A 250 -0.32 10.18 21.17
CA ALA A 250 -1.23 10.82 20.21
C ALA A 250 -1.63 9.82 19.11
N LEU A 251 -2.87 9.93 18.61
CA LEU A 251 -3.33 9.11 17.49
C LEU A 251 -2.49 9.38 16.23
N GLY A 252 -2.33 8.36 15.41
CA GLY A 252 -1.57 8.40 14.16
C GLY A 252 -0.20 7.75 14.30
N ILE A 253 0.75 8.17 13.47
CA ILE A 253 2.10 7.59 13.46
C ILE A 253 2.82 7.78 14.79
N ASP A 254 3.52 6.76 15.25
CA ASP A 254 4.38 6.80 16.42
C ASP A 254 5.59 7.71 16.15
N LEU A 255 5.63 8.86 16.82
CA LEU A 255 6.63 9.91 16.58
C LEU A 255 8.03 9.51 17.08
N GLU A 256 8.13 8.72 18.13
CA GLU A 256 9.42 8.24 18.66
C GLU A 256 10.00 7.19 17.70
N ALA A 257 9.18 6.25 17.26
CA ALA A 257 9.57 5.26 16.26
C ALA A 257 9.92 5.92 14.91
N LEU A 258 9.20 6.99 14.53
CA LEU A 258 9.50 7.75 13.31
C LEU A 258 10.88 8.44 13.43
N GLU A 259 11.16 9.14 14.54
CA GLU A 259 12.45 9.80 14.77
C GLU A 259 13.60 8.79 14.77
N ALA A 260 13.45 7.66 15.46
CA ALA A 260 14.42 6.58 15.47
C ALA A 260 14.65 5.99 14.07
N THR A 261 13.59 5.78 13.29
CA THR A 261 13.68 5.26 11.93
C THR A 261 14.43 6.22 11.00
N LEU A 262 14.13 7.52 11.09
CA LEU A 262 14.81 8.57 10.32
C LEU A 262 16.28 8.70 10.70
N ALA A 263 16.62 8.58 11.98
CA ALA A 263 18.00 8.64 12.46
C ALA A 263 18.84 7.42 12.00
N ALA A 264 18.22 6.24 11.95
CA ALA A 264 18.92 4.99 11.63
C ALA A 264 19.03 4.70 10.12
N ASN A 265 18.27 5.40 9.26
CA ASN A 265 18.17 5.07 7.84
C ASN A 265 18.27 6.31 6.95
N ARG A 266 18.87 6.14 5.76
CA ARG A 266 18.79 7.16 4.71
C ARG A 266 17.44 7.01 3.99
N VAL A 267 16.44 7.75 4.46
CA VAL A 267 15.09 7.70 3.92
C VAL A 267 14.96 8.60 2.70
N LYS A 268 14.34 8.10 1.64
CA LYS A 268 14.13 8.84 0.38
C LYS A 268 12.87 9.70 0.41
N LEU A 269 11.78 9.15 0.93
CA LEU A 269 10.51 9.85 1.17
C LEU A 269 9.68 9.08 2.21
N MET A 270 8.64 9.72 2.73
CA MET A 270 7.63 9.06 3.55
C MET A 270 6.22 9.30 2.99
N VAL A 271 5.33 8.31 3.12
CA VAL A 271 3.93 8.40 2.70
C VAL A 271 3.04 8.32 3.92
N LEU A 272 2.21 9.33 4.12
CA LEU A 272 1.34 9.47 5.28
C LEU A 272 -0.09 9.80 4.86
N THR A 273 -1.06 9.27 5.60
CA THR A 273 -2.48 9.58 5.47
C THR A 273 -2.98 10.22 6.77
N PRO A 274 -2.78 11.53 6.99
CA PRO A 274 -3.03 12.19 8.28
C PRO A 274 -4.50 12.25 8.68
N ASP A 275 -5.43 12.14 7.73
CA ASP A 275 -6.87 12.26 7.94
C ASP A 275 -7.59 10.97 7.61
N PHE A 276 -8.34 10.43 8.57
CA PHE A 276 -9.17 9.22 8.41
C PHE A 276 -8.39 8.08 7.76
N HIS A 277 -7.22 7.83 8.29
CA HIS A 277 -6.22 6.90 7.78
C HIS A 277 -6.80 5.55 7.34
N ASN A 278 -6.44 5.08 6.18
CA ASN A 278 -6.77 3.74 5.70
C ASN A 278 -5.61 2.77 6.02
N PRO A 279 -5.83 1.79 6.94
CA PRO A 279 -7.12 1.20 7.31
C PRO A 279 -7.71 1.64 8.66
N THR A 280 -7.02 2.43 9.47
CA THR A 280 -7.36 2.59 10.89
C THR A 280 -8.50 3.58 11.17
N GLY A 281 -8.83 4.46 10.23
CA GLY A 281 -9.79 5.55 10.42
C GLY A 281 -9.29 6.68 11.32
N THR A 282 -8.10 6.58 11.91
CA THR A 282 -7.56 7.61 12.82
C THR A 282 -7.19 8.89 12.08
N SER A 283 -7.22 10.01 12.80
CA SER A 283 -6.71 11.30 12.32
C SER A 283 -5.60 11.81 13.23
N MET A 284 -4.52 12.29 12.60
CA MET A 284 -3.34 12.81 13.27
C MET A 284 -3.62 14.21 13.86
N PRO A 285 -3.41 14.43 15.16
CA PRO A 285 -3.58 15.74 15.78
C PRO A 285 -2.60 16.79 15.26
N LEU A 286 -2.96 18.07 15.35
CA LEU A 286 -2.13 19.18 14.85
C LEU A 286 -0.71 19.18 15.43
N ALA A 287 -0.56 18.87 16.71
CA ALA A 287 0.76 18.81 17.36
C ALA A 287 1.65 17.76 16.70
N SER A 288 1.09 16.57 16.41
CA SER A 288 1.80 15.49 15.72
C SER A 288 2.16 15.87 14.28
N ARG A 289 1.25 16.56 13.55
CA ARG A 289 1.54 17.07 12.19
C ARG A 289 2.73 18.03 12.19
N ARG A 290 2.80 18.95 13.17
CA ARG A 290 3.94 19.87 13.32
C ARG A 290 5.23 19.12 13.63
N LYS A 291 5.19 18.11 14.50
CA LYS A 291 6.37 17.29 14.82
C LYS A 291 6.86 16.47 13.64
N VAL A 292 5.94 15.90 12.87
CA VAL A 292 6.27 15.19 11.60
C VAL A 292 7.00 16.12 10.62
N LEU A 293 6.50 17.35 10.41
CA LEU A 293 7.15 18.34 9.54
C LEU A 293 8.52 18.76 10.07
N GLU A 294 8.66 18.94 11.39
CA GLU A 294 9.96 19.24 12.03
C GLU A 294 10.98 18.12 11.75
N LEU A 295 10.58 16.84 11.98
CA LEU A 295 11.43 15.69 11.73
C LEU A 295 11.79 15.56 10.24
N ALA A 296 10.81 15.71 9.37
CA ALA A 296 11.01 15.70 7.91
C ALA A 296 12.00 16.78 7.46
N GLY A 297 11.87 18.00 8.00
CA GLY A 297 12.78 19.11 7.71
C GLY A 297 14.19 18.87 8.22
N ARG A 298 14.34 18.36 9.45
CA ARG A 298 15.63 18.02 10.05
C ARG A 298 16.40 16.98 9.22
N HIS A 299 15.70 15.98 8.70
CA HIS A 299 16.29 14.90 7.91
C HIS A 299 16.24 15.13 6.40
N GLN A 300 15.67 16.25 5.94
CA GLN A 300 15.50 16.60 4.53
C GLN A 300 14.77 15.52 3.72
N VAL A 301 13.70 14.97 4.32
CA VAL A 301 12.88 13.90 3.73
C VAL A 301 11.53 14.46 3.29
N PRO A 302 11.17 14.40 2.00
CA PRO A 302 9.86 14.82 1.52
C PRO A 302 8.75 13.89 2.02
N ILE A 303 7.56 14.48 2.22
CA ILE A 303 6.34 13.79 2.66
C ILE A 303 5.36 13.73 1.49
N VAL A 304 4.86 12.55 1.17
CA VAL A 304 3.65 12.37 0.35
C VAL A 304 2.46 12.33 1.31
N GLU A 305 1.62 13.36 1.27
CA GLU A 305 0.39 13.44 2.04
C GLU A 305 -0.77 12.92 1.21
N ASP A 306 -1.33 11.75 1.55
CA ASP A 306 -2.56 11.23 0.94
C ASP A 306 -3.78 11.83 1.65
N HIS A 307 -4.43 12.77 0.99
CA HIS A 307 -5.53 13.58 1.54
C HIS A 307 -6.93 13.11 1.08
N ILE A 308 -7.01 11.94 0.45
CA ILE A 308 -8.21 11.45 -0.27
C ILE A 308 -9.47 11.35 0.61
N TYR A 309 -9.33 11.19 1.94
CA TYR A 309 -10.46 11.08 2.86
C TYR A 309 -10.76 12.35 3.64
N ALA A 310 -9.85 13.31 3.67
CA ALA A 310 -9.90 14.46 4.58
C ALA A 310 -11.17 15.32 4.47
N ARG A 311 -11.78 15.35 3.27
CA ARG A 311 -13.06 16.06 3.06
C ARG A 311 -14.28 15.37 3.67
N LEU A 312 -14.14 14.12 4.13
CA LEU A 312 -15.25 13.29 4.65
C LEU A 312 -15.38 13.37 6.18
N HIS A 313 -15.06 14.53 6.77
CA HIS A 313 -15.23 14.78 8.19
C HIS A 313 -16.71 14.86 8.57
N ALA A 314 -17.05 14.31 9.74
CA ALA A 314 -18.40 14.35 10.31
C ALA A 314 -18.65 15.62 11.15
N ARG A 315 -17.58 16.29 11.62
CA ARG A 315 -17.61 17.52 12.42
C ARG A 315 -17.09 18.70 11.61
N ASP A 316 -17.46 19.91 11.99
CA ASP A 316 -17.02 21.13 11.28
C ASP A 316 -15.56 21.53 11.60
N GLU A 317 -15.04 21.13 12.74
CA GLU A 317 -13.63 21.37 13.10
C GLU A 317 -12.70 20.49 12.28
N ARG A 318 -11.85 21.14 11.49
CA ARG A 318 -10.82 20.47 10.67
C ARG A 318 -9.44 20.74 11.24
N VAL A 319 -8.64 19.70 11.30
CA VAL A 319 -7.19 19.86 11.54
C VAL A 319 -6.56 20.30 10.22
N PRO A 320 -5.77 21.39 10.17
CA PRO A 320 -5.08 21.79 8.95
C PRO A 320 -4.18 20.68 8.42
N SER A 321 -4.20 20.42 7.09
CA SER A 321 -3.37 19.41 6.45
C SER A 321 -1.88 19.70 6.64
N LEU A 322 -1.02 18.69 6.41
CA LEU A 322 0.43 18.91 6.41
C LEU A 322 0.81 19.97 5.37
N LYS A 323 0.19 19.92 4.18
CA LYS A 323 0.43 20.91 3.12
C LYS A 323 0.08 22.34 3.52
N GLN A 324 -1.01 22.54 4.26
CA GLN A 324 -1.42 23.88 4.74
C GLN A 324 -0.42 24.51 5.71
N ILE A 325 0.20 23.68 6.57
CA ILE A 325 1.14 24.15 7.61
C ILE A 325 2.61 24.00 7.21
N ASP A 326 2.89 23.40 6.06
CA ASP A 326 4.24 23.27 5.50
C ASP A 326 4.80 24.65 5.08
N ARG A 327 5.90 25.06 5.70
CA ARG A 327 6.64 26.30 5.39
C ARG A 327 7.97 26.05 4.68
N ALA A 328 8.36 24.78 4.56
CA ALA A 328 9.65 24.36 4.03
C ALA A 328 9.56 23.66 2.65
N ASN A 329 8.37 23.63 2.04
CA ASN A 329 8.10 22.95 0.77
C ASN A 329 8.44 21.45 0.78
N LEU A 330 8.20 20.77 1.88
CA LEU A 330 8.47 19.35 2.08
C LEU A 330 7.34 18.45 1.57
N VAL A 331 6.10 18.98 1.47
CA VAL A 331 4.90 18.18 1.26
C VAL A 331 4.51 18.12 -0.22
N ILE A 332 4.43 16.91 -0.74
CA ILE A 332 3.76 16.52 -1.98
C ILE A 332 2.34 16.06 -1.57
N HIS A 333 1.36 16.89 -1.85
CA HIS A 333 -0.03 16.61 -1.50
C HIS A 333 -0.73 15.91 -2.66
N ILE A 334 -1.39 14.77 -2.40
CA ILE A 334 -2.19 14.05 -3.39
C ILE A 334 -3.63 13.94 -2.94
N ASP A 335 -4.56 14.07 -3.90
CA ASP A 335 -5.99 13.99 -3.64
C ASP A 335 -6.78 13.57 -4.89
N SER A 336 -8.08 13.23 -4.75
CA SER A 336 -8.90 12.74 -5.84
C SER A 336 -10.39 12.93 -5.58
N PHE A 337 -11.19 13.00 -6.65
CA PHE A 337 -12.65 12.94 -6.56
C PHE A 337 -13.20 11.56 -6.19
N ALA A 338 -12.38 10.51 -6.24
CA ALA A 338 -12.82 9.11 -6.18
C ALA A 338 -13.57 8.70 -4.90
N LYS A 339 -13.31 9.33 -3.76
CA LYS A 339 -13.97 8.98 -2.48
C LYS A 339 -15.15 9.88 -2.15
N VAL A 340 -15.27 11.00 -2.85
CA VAL A 340 -16.33 11.97 -2.63
C VAL A 340 -17.46 11.83 -3.64
N ALA A 341 -17.13 11.65 -4.95
CA ALA A 341 -18.12 11.69 -6.02
C ALA A 341 -18.05 10.48 -6.97
N PHE A 342 -17.11 10.49 -7.93
CA PHE A 342 -17.11 9.57 -9.06
C PHE A 342 -15.80 8.75 -9.13
N PRO A 343 -15.72 7.61 -8.45
CA PRO A 343 -14.50 6.77 -8.50
C PRO A 343 -14.17 6.30 -9.92
N GLY A 344 -15.19 6.11 -10.76
CA GLY A 344 -15.03 5.63 -12.14
C GLY A 344 -14.42 6.66 -13.11
N LEU A 345 -14.52 7.96 -12.84
CA LEU A 345 -13.94 8.99 -13.70
C LEU A 345 -12.42 9.11 -13.59
N ARG A 346 -11.82 8.49 -12.58
CA ARG A 346 -10.37 8.40 -12.43
C ARG A 346 -9.66 9.75 -12.53
N VAL A 347 -10.10 10.78 -11.81
CA VAL A 347 -9.44 12.08 -11.75
C VAL A 347 -8.97 12.40 -10.35
N GLY A 348 -7.69 12.75 -10.23
CA GLY A 348 -7.01 13.21 -9.03
C GLY A 348 -5.99 14.28 -9.37
N TRP A 349 -5.21 14.70 -8.38
CA TRP A 349 -4.19 15.72 -8.58
C TRP A 349 -3.05 15.62 -7.56
N ILE A 350 -1.92 16.22 -7.94
CA ILE A 350 -0.76 16.44 -7.08
C ILE A 350 -0.55 17.93 -6.91
N VAL A 351 -0.33 18.40 -5.68
CA VAL A 351 0.17 19.74 -5.38
C VAL A 351 1.55 19.63 -4.76
N ALA A 352 2.56 20.18 -5.43
CA ALA A 352 3.95 20.10 -5.00
C ALA A 352 4.73 21.36 -5.40
N PRO A 353 5.99 21.55 -4.95
CA PRO A 353 6.87 22.58 -5.49
C PRO A 353 7.02 22.47 -7.01
N ALA A 354 7.12 23.61 -7.71
CA ALA A 354 7.14 23.64 -9.17
C ALA A 354 8.24 22.74 -9.79
N THR A 355 9.42 22.69 -9.17
CA THR A 355 10.52 21.80 -9.60
C THR A 355 10.18 20.31 -9.49
N ALA A 356 9.37 19.93 -8.50
CA ALA A 356 8.88 18.57 -8.36
C ALA A 356 7.79 18.27 -9.42
N ILE A 357 6.85 19.20 -9.63
CA ILE A 357 5.80 19.08 -10.66
C ILE A 357 6.40 18.92 -12.05
N GLU A 358 7.43 19.70 -12.40
CA GLU A 358 8.11 19.56 -13.70
C GLU A 358 8.63 18.13 -13.92
N ARG A 359 9.29 17.55 -12.91
CA ARG A 359 9.77 16.17 -12.98
C ARG A 359 8.64 15.16 -13.06
N LEU A 360 7.61 15.32 -12.25
CA LEU A 360 6.43 14.45 -12.23
C LEU A 360 5.67 14.48 -13.56
N ARG A 361 5.55 15.66 -14.20
CA ARG A 361 4.94 15.83 -15.52
C ARG A 361 5.66 15.03 -16.60
N ILE A 362 6.99 15.04 -16.60
CA ILE A 362 7.78 14.22 -17.55
C ILE A 362 7.50 12.73 -17.36
N VAL A 363 7.47 12.25 -16.12
CA VAL A 363 7.17 10.85 -15.80
C VAL A 363 5.73 10.50 -16.23
N LYS A 364 4.76 11.38 -15.92
CA LYS A 364 3.37 11.19 -16.34
C LYS A 364 3.23 11.10 -17.84
N GLN A 365 3.86 11.99 -18.58
CA GLN A 365 3.81 12.01 -20.06
C GLN A 365 4.28 10.69 -20.67
N THR A 366 5.25 10.01 -20.05
CA THR A 366 5.71 8.70 -20.51
C THR A 366 4.87 7.53 -19.99
N THR A 367 4.00 7.78 -19.01
CA THR A 367 3.14 6.75 -18.41
C THR A 367 1.80 6.62 -19.15
N ASP A 368 1.12 7.73 -19.43
CA ASP A 368 -0.24 7.75 -19.98
C ASP A 368 -0.53 8.88 -20.99
N LEU A 369 0.47 9.71 -21.31
CA LEU A 369 0.37 10.94 -22.10
C LEU A 369 -0.42 12.04 -21.39
N HIS A 370 -1.68 11.81 -21.04
CA HIS A 370 -2.57 12.71 -20.30
C HIS A 370 -3.75 11.96 -19.70
N THR A 371 -4.36 12.52 -18.66
CA THR A 371 -5.64 12.06 -18.08
C THR A 371 -6.79 12.36 -19.05
N ASP A 372 -7.85 11.53 -19.05
CA ASP A 372 -9.03 11.66 -19.91
C ASP A 372 -9.60 13.10 -19.90
N GLN A 373 -9.67 13.73 -21.09
CA GLN A 373 -10.05 15.14 -21.22
C GLN A 373 -11.53 15.36 -20.97
N LEU A 374 -12.39 14.43 -21.40
CA LEU A 374 -13.84 14.56 -21.20
C LEU A 374 -14.19 14.43 -19.70
N ALA A 375 -13.55 13.51 -18.99
CA ALA A 375 -13.72 13.39 -17.54
C ALA A 375 -13.27 14.66 -16.81
N GLN A 376 -12.12 15.22 -17.19
CA GLN A 376 -11.61 16.47 -16.63
C GLN A 376 -12.54 17.65 -16.90
N ALA A 377 -13.00 17.84 -18.13
CA ALA A 377 -13.91 18.93 -18.50
C ALA A 377 -15.26 18.80 -17.79
N THR A 378 -15.77 17.57 -17.67
CA THR A 378 -17.01 17.29 -16.93
C THR A 378 -16.87 17.68 -15.45
N LEU A 379 -15.75 17.35 -14.82
CA LEU A 379 -15.49 17.71 -13.41
C LEU A 379 -15.24 19.21 -13.23
N ALA A 380 -14.61 19.88 -14.19
CA ALA A 380 -14.50 21.33 -14.19
C ALA A 380 -15.88 22.01 -14.17
N GLU A 381 -16.79 21.53 -15.03
CA GLU A 381 -18.18 22.01 -15.09
C GLU A 381 -18.94 21.70 -13.79
N PHE A 382 -18.72 20.52 -13.19
CA PHE A 382 -19.33 20.10 -11.93
C PHE A 382 -18.88 20.97 -10.75
N LEU A 383 -17.58 21.31 -10.69
CA LEU A 383 -17.02 22.26 -9.72
C LEU A 383 -17.59 23.66 -9.92
N ARG A 384 -17.54 24.20 -11.14
CA ARG A 384 -17.97 25.54 -11.48
C ARG A 384 -19.46 25.81 -11.18
N ARG A 385 -20.29 24.77 -11.29
CA ARG A 385 -21.74 24.85 -10.93
C ARG A 385 -21.98 24.68 -9.42
N GLY A 386 -20.96 24.52 -8.59
CA GLY A 386 -21.10 24.30 -7.15
C GLY A 386 -21.71 22.93 -6.78
N LEU A 387 -21.86 22.02 -7.75
CA LEU A 387 -22.48 20.71 -7.55
C LEU A 387 -21.63 19.81 -6.66
N PHE A 388 -20.31 19.93 -6.76
CA PHE A 388 -19.37 19.20 -5.91
C PHE A 388 -19.57 19.51 -4.42
N SER A 389 -19.63 20.79 -4.05
CA SER A 389 -19.81 21.21 -2.65
C SER A 389 -21.15 20.76 -2.10
N LYS A 390 -22.21 20.84 -2.91
CA LYS A 390 -23.56 20.36 -2.55
C LYS A 390 -23.57 18.85 -2.31
N HIS A 391 -22.94 18.08 -3.22
CA HIS A 391 -22.82 16.63 -3.10
C HIS A 391 -21.99 16.24 -1.89
N LEU A 392 -20.83 16.87 -1.67
CA LEU A 392 -19.97 16.64 -0.52
C LEU A 392 -20.71 16.85 0.80
N ALA A 393 -21.47 17.93 0.93
CA ALA A 393 -22.28 18.22 2.13
C ALA A 393 -23.33 17.13 2.39
N LYS A 394 -23.95 16.58 1.34
CA LYS A 394 -24.86 15.44 1.42
C LYS A 394 -24.12 14.19 1.92
N MET A 395 -22.98 13.86 1.30
CA MET A 395 -22.23 12.64 1.62
C MET A 395 -21.65 12.64 3.04
N ARG A 396 -21.21 13.79 3.55
CA ARG A 396 -20.80 13.94 4.96
C ARG A 396 -21.91 13.52 5.92
N LYS A 397 -23.14 13.95 5.69
CA LYS A 397 -24.29 13.58 6.53
C LYS A 397 -24.57 12.07 6.47
N VAL A 398 -24.57 11.52 5.25
CA VAL A 398 -24.80 10.08 5.05
C VAL A 398 -23.72 9.24 5.77
N TYR A 399 -22.46 9.58 5.57
CA TYR A 399 -21.36 8.80 6.19
C TYR A 399 -21.29 8.99 7.71
N ALA A 400 -21.63 10.17 8.23
CA ALA A 400 -21.75 10.38 9.67
C ALA A 400 -22.86 9.51 10.30
N SER A 401 -24.03 9.42 9.65
CA SER A 401 -25.13 8.54 10.08
C SER A 401 -24.71 7.05 10.09
N ARG A 402 -24.07 6.59 9.02
CA ARG A 402 -23.58 5.22 8.90
C ARG A 402 -22.50 4.88 9.91
N LEU A 403 -21.60 5.82 10.20
CA LEU A 403 -20.56 5.65 11.21
C LEU A 403 -21.16 5.52 12.61
N LEU A 404 -22.13 6.38 12.95
CA LEU A 404 -22.87 6.30 14.21
C LEU A 404 -23.57 4.94 14.34
N ALA A 405 -24.32 4.53 13.33
CA ALA A 405 -25.00 3.24 13.31
C ALA A 405 -24.02 2.08 13.50
N LEU A 406 -22.84 2.16 12.85
CA LEU A 406 -21.81 1.13 13.01
C LEU A 406 -21.26 1.07 14.43
N ASP A 407 -20.93 2.21 15.06
CA ASP A 407 -20.42 2.24 16.44
C ASP A 407 -21.46 1.73 17.44
N GLU A 408 -22.73 2.15 17.32
CA GLU A 408 -23.83 1.68 18.16
C GLU A 408 -24.02 0.16 18.08
N VAL A 409 -23.99 -0.40 16.87
CA VAL A 409 -24.19 -1.84 16.66
C VAL A 409 -22.98 -2.64 17.13
N LEU A 410 -21.77 -2.13 16.96
CA LEU A 410 -20.54 -2.72 17.51
C LEU A 410 -20.60 -2.75 19.05
N GLN A 411 -20.97 -1.64 19.69
CA GLN A 411 -21.14 -1.59 21.15
C GLN A 411 -22.16 -2.59 21.66
N LYS A 412 -23.27 -2.74 20.95
CA LYS A 412 -24.37 -3.63 21.34
C LYS A 412 -24.05 -5.11 21.15
N HIS A 413 -23.32 -5.46 20.09
CA HIS A 413 -23.24 -6.87 19.66
C HIS A 413 -21.85 -7.48 19.80
N MET A 414 -20.77 -6.71 19.80
CA MET A 414 -19.44 -7.32 19.88
C MET A 414 -19.18 -7.93 21.27
N PRO A 415 -18.55 -9.12 21.32
CA PRO A 415 -18.21 -9.75 22.59
C PRO A 415 -17.07 -8.98 23.29
N GLU A 416 -17.00 -9.18 24.61
CA GLU A 416 -15.93 -8.63 25.45
C GLU A 416 -14.53 -8.99 24.93
N GLY A 417 -13.59 -8.08 25.07
CA GLY A 417 -12.23 -8.19 24.56
C GLY A 417 -12.06 -7.72 23.11
N THR A 418 -13.17 -7.40 22.39
CA THR A 418 -13.12 -6.75 21.09
C THR A 418 -12.96 -5.25 21.28
N ARG A 419 -12.09 -4.62 20.47
CA ARG A 419 -11.82 -3.18 20.51
C ARG A 419 -11.85 -2.60 19.10
N TRP A 420 -12.16 -1.31 18.94
CA TRP A 420 -12.14 -0.64 17.64
C TRP A 420 -11.82 0.83 17.75
N THR A 421 -11.35 1.40 16.64
CA THR A 421 -11.14 2.85 16.51
C THR A 421 -12.48 3.57 16.39
N ARG A 422 -12.52 4.85 16.82
CA ARG A 422 -13.70 5.71 16.71
C ARG A 422 -13.35 6.95 15.90
N PRO A 423 -13.37 6.85 14.57
CA PRO A 423 -13.06 7.98 13.70
C PRO A 423 -14.14 9.07 13.77
N ASP A 424 -13.74 10.31 13.44
CA ASP A 424 -14.65 11.45 13.29
C ASP A 424 -15.03 11.67 11.80
N GLY A 425 -14.95 10.62 10.97
CA GLY A 425 -15.24 10.69 9.55
C GLY A 425 -14.60 9.56 8.74
N GLY A 426 -14.38 9.79 7.45
CA GLY A 426 -13.77 8.81 6.56
C GLY A 426 -14.75 7.73 6.07
N MET A 427 -14.25 6.52 5.82
CA MET A 427 -15.04 5.43 5.21
C MET A 427 -14.85 4.07 5.88
N CYS A 428 -13.95 3.96 6.84
CA CYS A 428 -13.65 2.70 7.51
C CYS A 428 -13.24 2.91 8.97
N LEU A 429 -13.30 1.82 9.73
CA LEU A 429 -12.71 1.73 11.06
C LEU A 429 -11.91 0.44 11.21
N TRP A 430 -11.05 0.42 12.22
CA TRP A 430 -10.17 -0.69 12.54
C TRP A 430 -10.66 -1.41 13.79
N LEU A 431 -10.73 -2.74 13.73
CA LEU A 431 -11.22 -3.57 14.81
C LEU A 431 -10.15 -4.59 15.20
N GLU A 432 -9.96 -4.76 16.50
CA GLU A 432 -9.11 -5.78 17.11
C GLU A 432 -9.98 -6.83 17.76
N LEU A 433 -9.80 -8.07 17.36
CA LEU A 433 -10.39 -9.24 17.99
C LEU A 433 -9.69 -9.55 19.32
N PRO A 434 -10.30 -10.31 20.22
CA PRO A 434 -9.64 -10.77 21.42
C PRO A 434 -8.30 -11.47 21.11
N PRO A 435 -7.31 -11.45 22.02
CA PRO A 435 -6.02 -12.11 21.79
C PRO A 435 -6.17 -13.59 21.40
N GLY A 436 -5.29 -14.04 20.50
CA GLY A 436 -5.27 -15.41 20.00
C GLY A 436 -6.22 -15.69 18.83
N PHE A 437 -7.04 -14.74 18.38
CA PHE A 437 -7.83 -14.89 17.15
C PHE A 437 -7.02 -14.50 15.91
N ASP A 438 -7.32 -15.16 14.78
CA ASP A 438 -6.87 -14.75 13.44
C ASP A 438 -8.07 -14.29 12.62
N ALA A 439 -8.01 -13.04 12.15
CA ALA A 439 -9.07 -12.44 11.35
C ALA A 439 -9.25 -13.14 9.99
N SER A 440 -8.19 -13.76 9.44
CA SER A 440 -8.30 -14.51 8.18
C SER A 440 -9.07 -15.83 8.38
N GLU A 441 -8.87 -16.51 9.51
CA GLU A 441 -9.67 -17.68 9.87
C GLU A 441 -11.12 -17.29 10.12
N LEU A 442 -11.34 -16.20 10.87
CA LEU A 442 -12.69 -15.69 11.14
C LEU A 442 -13.43 -15.30 9.85
N LEU A 443 -12.72 -14.75 8.85
CA LEU A 443 -13.32 -14.41 7.55
C LEU A 443 -13.89 -15.64 6.84
N ILE A 444 -13.27 -16.81 6.93
CA ILE A 444 -13.77 -18.03 6.31
C ILE A 444 -15.19 -18.33 6.84
N HIS A 445 -15.37 -18.33 8.16
CA HIS A 445 -16.66 -18.58 8.78
C HIS A 445 -17.66 -17.45 8.59
N ALA A 446 -17.21 -16.19 8.57
CA ALA A 446 -18.07 -15.05 8.30
C ALA A 446 -18.62 -15.06 6.86
N LYS A 447 -17.79 -15.45 5.89
CA LYS A 447 -18.16 -15.60 4.48
C LYS A 447 -19.27 -16.64 4.28
N GLU A 448 -19.19 -17.79 4.96
CA GLU A 448 -20.25 -18.81 4.96
C GLU A 448 -21.59 -18.25 5.44
N ARG A 449 -21.57 -17.21 6.30
CA ARG A 449 -22.76 -16.51 6.81
C ARG A 449 -23.10 -15.24 6.04
N GLY A 450 -22.46 -15.03 4.87
CA GLY A 450 -22.73 -13.90 3.98
C GLY A 450 -22.17 -12.56 4.46
N VAL A 451 -21.11 -12.55 5.26
CA VAL A 451 -20.43 -11.31 5.69
C VAL A 451 -18.95 -11.35 5.31
N LEU A 452 -18.48 -10.27 4.72
CA LEU A 452 -17.09 -10.09 4.31
C LEU A 452 -16.47 -8.87 4.97
N PHE A 453 -15.20 -8.97 5.34
CA PHE A 453 -14.37 -7.87 5.84
C PHE A 453 -12.93 -8.04 5.36
N ALA A 454 -12.09 -7.04 5.56
CA ALA A 454 -10.69 -7.12 5.18
C ALA A 454 -9.82 -7.47 6.40
N PRO A 455 -9.19 -8.67 6.44
CA PRO A 455 -8.24 -9.03 7.50
C PRO A 455 -7.07 -8.06 7.55
N GLY A 456 -6.67 -7.69 8.77
CA GLY A 456 -5.67 -6.66 9.00
C GLY A 456 -4.29 -6.99 8.44
N ARG A 457 -3.93 -8.27 8.39
CA ARG A 457 -2.62 -8.71 7.91
C ARG A 457 -2.23 -8.17 6.53
N TYR A 458 -3.19 -7.86 5.67
CA TYR A 458 -2.95 -7.32 4.33
C TYR A 458 -2.59 -5.83 4.30
N PHE A 459 -2.66 -5.15 5.44
CA PHE A 459 -2.35 -3.73 5.58
C PHE A 459 -0.98 -3.48 6.25
N TYR A 460 -0.31 -4.52 6.74
CA TYR A 460 0.97 -4.35 7.41
C TYR A 460 2.14 -4.46 6.45
N VAL A 461 3.06 -3.52 6.58
CA VAL A 461 4.37 -3.53 5.90
C VAL A 461 5.23 -4.65 6.49
N GLN A 462 5.17 -4.81 7.81
CA GLN A 462 5.94 -5.81 8.57
C GLN A 462 5.22 -6.18 9.86
N ASN A 463 5.50 -7.36 10.41
CA ASN A 463 4.99 -7.86 11.69
C ASN A 463 3.46 -7.75 11.82
N PRO A 464 2.67 -8.39 10.93
CA PRO A 464 1.22 -8.26 10.93
C PRO A 464 0.60 -8.82 12.21
N LEU A 465 -0.32 -8.05 12.80
CA LEU A 465 -1.15 -8.52 13.90
C LEU A 465 -2.31 -9.37 13.33
N PRO A 466 -2.40 -10.67 13.66
CA PRO A 466 -3.38 -11.57 13.06
C PRO A 466 -4.81 -11.27 13.51
N ASN A 467 -4.99 -10.68 14.69
CA ASN A 467 -6.30 -10.40 15.31
C ASN A 467 -6.90 -9.06 14.92
N THR A 468 -6.47 -8.46 13.82
CA THR A 468 -6.97 -7.16 13.36
C THR A 468 -7.75 -7.27 12.06
N LEU A 469 -8.70 -6.36 11.83
CA LEU A 469 -9.48 -6.29 10.61
C LEU A 469 -10.00 -4.86 10.34
N ARG A 470 -10.29 -4.56 9.07
CA ARG A 470 -10.93 -3.31 8.66
C ARG A 470 -12.38 -3.55 8.29
N LEU A 471 -13.25 -2.65 8.75
CA LEU A 471 -14.65 -2.54 8.33
C LEU A 471 -14.84 -1.25 7.52
N GLY A 472 -15.09 -1.37 6.21
CA GLY A 472 -15.54 -0.27 5.37
C GLY A 472 -17.05 -0.14 5.43
N TYR A 473 -17.56 1.01 5.83
CA TYR A 473 -19.01 1.20 6.11
C TYR A 473 -19.71 2.10 5.10
N ALA A 474 -18.97 2.93 4.39
CA ALA A 474 -19.57 3.98 3.56
C ALA A 474 -20.47 3.48 2.41
N GLY A 475 -20.23 2.26 1.91
CA GLY A 475 -21.01 1.65 0.83
C GLY A 475 -22.20 0.78 1.28
N LEU A 476 -22.55 0.77 2.58
CA LEU A 476 -23.65 -0.02 3.15
C LEU A 476 -24.63 0.90 3.86
N ASP A 477 -25.94 0.63 3.76
CA ASP A 477 -26.94 1.35 4.54
C ASP A 477 -26.93 0.90 6.02
N GLU A 478 -27.61 1.62 6.89
CA GLU A 478 -27.64 1.39 8.33
C GLU A 478 -28.23 0.02 8.68
N LYS A 479 -29.21 -0.49 7.92
CA LYS A 479 -29.82 -1.82 8.11
C LYS A 479 -28.85 -2.92 7.72
N GLN A 480 -28.12 -2.74 6.61
CA GLN A 480 -27.09 -3.65 6.16
C GLN A 480 -25.92 -3.70 7.16
N ILE A 481 -25.50 -2.54 7.67
CA ILE A 481 -24.48 -2.42 8.73
C ILE A 481 -24.93 -3.20 9.97
N ALA A 482 -26.14 -2.96 10.46
CA ALA A 482 -26.67 -3.61 11.65
C ALA A 482 -26.72 -5.15 11.49
N ARG A 483 -27.23 -5.62 10.36
CA ARG A 483 -27.31 -7.06 10.06
C ARG A 483 -25.91 -7.68 9.95
N GLY A 484 -25.00 -7.03 9.22
CA GLY A 484 -23.65 -7.55 9.00
C GLY A 484 -22.82 -7.64 10.28
N VAL A 485 -22.87 -6.60 11.13
CA VAL A 485 -22.18 -6.60 12.43
C VAL A 485 -22.78 -7.62 13.38
N ALA A 486 -24.10 -7.74 13.46
CA ALA A 486 -24.75 -8.76 14.30
C ALA A 486 -24.34 -10.18 13.90
N THR A 487 -24.29 -10.46 12.59
CA THR A 487 -23.81 -11.75 12.05
C THR A 487 -22.34 -11.99 12.37
N LEU A 488 -21.47 -10.99 12.17
CA LEU A 488 -20.05 -11.09 12.51
C LEU A 488 -19.83 -11.38 14.00
N ALA A 489 -20.58 -10.69 14.87
CA ALA A 489 -20.51 -10.89 16.31
C ALA A 489 -20.98 -12.29 16.72
N GLU A 490 -22.00 -12.85 16.05
CA GLU A 490 -22.44 -14.22 16.30
C GLU A 490 -21.36 -15.24 15.90
N VAL A 491 -20.77 -15.08 14.72
CA VAL A 491 -19.65 -15.93 14.26
C VAL A 491 -18.51 -15.89 15.28
N LEU A 492 -18.10 -14.70 15.71
CA LEU A 492 -17.04 -14.55 16.70
C LEU A 492 -17.38 -15.26 18.03
N ARG A 493 -18.63 -15.12 18.55
CA ARG A 493 -19.06 -15.83 19.76
C ARG A 493 -19.02 -17.36 19.61
N VAL A 494 -19.38 -17.86 18.44
CA VAL A 494 -19.32 -19.32 18.16
C VAL A 494 -17.87 -19.79 18.24
N GLU A 495 -16.95 -19.09 17.61
CA GLU A 495 -15.53 -19.43 17.63
C GLU A 495 -14.91 -19.28 19.03
N MET A 496 -15.30 -18.28 19.81
CA MET A 496 -14.90 -18.14 21.22
C MET A 496 -15.33 -19.36 22.07
N ARG A 497 -16.57 -19.81 21.91
CA ARG A 497 -17.07 -20.99 22.63
C ARG A 497 -16.34 -22.27 22.24
N LYS A 498 -16.04 -22.47 20.96
CA LYS A 498 -15.24 -23.61 20.48
C LYS A 498 -13.86 -23.65 21.13
N ARG A 499 -13.16 -22.51 21.17
CA ARG A 499 -11.85 -22.40 21.81
C ARG A 499 -11.89 -22.67 23.32
N GLN A 500 -12.87 -22.11 24.04
CA GLN A 500 -13.03 -22.38 25.46
C GLN A 500 -13.27 -23.86 25.76
N ARG A 501 -14.08 -24.54 24.94
CA ARG A 501 -14.30 -25.99 25.06
C ARG A 501 -13.02 -26.79 24.79
N GLY A 502 -12.24 -26.39 23.80
CA GLY A 502 -10.93 -26.98 23.47
C GLY A 502 -9.93 -26.90 24.64
N VAL A 503 -9.80 -25.70 25.25
CA VAL A 503 -8.93 -25.47 26.41
C VAL A 503 -9.35 -26.35 27.60
N ARG A 504 -10.64 -26.36 27.96
CA ARG A 504 -11.17 -27.19 29.07
C ARG A 504 -10.96 -28.70 28.82
N ARG A 505 -11.04 -29.14 27.55
CA ARG A 505 -10.78 -30.55 27.20
C ARG A 505 -9.29 -30.89 27.34
N ALA A 506 -8.42 -30.01 26.94
CA ALA A 506 -6.96 -30.19 27.07
C ALA A 506 -6.52 -30.20 28.55
N GLU A 507 -7.10 -29.32 29.39
CA GLU A 507 -6.85 -29.31 30.83
C GLU A 507 -7.32 -30.62 31.51
N ARG A 508 -8.53 -31.09 31.19
CA ARG A 508 -9.05 -32.36 31.70
C ARG A 508 -8.19 -33.56 31.27
N SER A 509 -7.66 -33.55 30.05
CA SER A 509 -6.78 -34.63 29.59
C SER A 509 -5.41 -34.58 30.28
N ARG A 510 -4.89 -33.40 30.65
CA ARG A 510 -3.65 -33.26 31.44
C ARG A 510 -3.85 -33.74 32.90
N VAL A 511 -5.01 -33.43 33.52
CA VAL A 511 -5.31 -33.89 34.89
C VAL A 511 -5.56 -35.39 34.95
N ALA A 512 -6.01 -36.02 33.85
CA ALA A 512 -6.21 -37.47 33.78
C ALA A 512 -4.92 -38.27 33.52
N LEU A 513 -3.78 -37.60 33.26
CA LEU A 513 -2.47 -38.19 33.02
C LEU A 513 -1.54 -38.04 34.23
N VAL A 514 -1.98 -37.44 35.31
CA VAL A 514 -1.33 -37.38 36.64
C VAL A 514 -2.12 -38.24 37.64
#